data_d3bb041cc1687e758bc4d4585ee699f8
#
_entry.id   d3bb041cc1687e758bc4d4585ee699f8
#
_cell.length_a   1.000
_cell.length_b   1.000
_cell.length_c   1.000
_cell.angle_alpha   90.00
_cell.angle_beta   90.00
_cell.angle_gamma   90.00
#
_symmetry.space_group_name_H-M   'P 1'
#
loop_
_entity.id
_entity.type
_entity.pdbx_description
1 polymer ?
#
loop_
_entity_poly.entity_id
_entity_poly.type
_entity_poly.pdbx_seq_one_letter_code
_entity_poly.pdbx_strand_id
1 'polypeptide(L)'
;MSFSSLGRMARAPNSDVRVSRQIGEILHDRNIVLVVDDDLGVLEGVERLLRVHAYEPILFSSAEAFKNHTDFEKTVCVIFDINLNDGSGIELRCRLKDAGISVPVIYMTGNEDPAVCKAALDSGCIALLTKPFSVQSLIESLRKARAGRS
;
A
#
# COMPACT_ATOMS: atom_id res chain seq x y z
N MET A 1 8.94 -19.78 -11.51
CA MET A 1 8.70 -19.45 -11.07
C MET A 1 8.98 -18.99 -10.91
N SER A 2 9.46 -19.09 -11.01
CA SER A 2 9.56 -18.61 -10.68
C SER A 2 9.97 -18.36 -10.32
N PHE A 3 10.36 -18.41 -10.29
CA PHE A 3 10.48 -18.16 -9.65
C PHE A 3 10.75 -17.56 -9.78
N SER A 4 11.08 -17.17 -9.77
CA SER A 4 11.08 -16.62 -9.59
C SER A 4 11.36 -16.31 -9.47
N SER A 5 11.65 -16.37 -9.47
CA SER A 5 11.54 -16.04 -9.10
C SER A 5 11.87 -16.09 -8.79
N LEU A 6 12.26 -16.31 -8.72
CA LEU A 6 12.13 -16.34 -8.15
C LEU A 6 12.33 -16.09 -7.89
N GLY A 7 12.75 -16.27 -7.81
CA GLY A 7 12.56 -15.82 -7.42
C GLY A 7 12.74 -15.87 -7.02
N ARG A 8 12.61 -15.97 -6.65
CA ARG A 8 12.28 -16.03 -6.00
C ARG A 8 12.10 -16.45 -5.80
N MET A 9 12.35 -16.76 -5.89
CA MET A 9 11.86 -17.18 -5.52
C MET A 9 11.86 -17.61 -5.25
N ALA A 10 12.17 -17.99 -5.21
CA ALA A 10 11.82 -18.38 -4.80
C ALA A 10 11.84 -18.88 -4.30
N ARG A 11 11.55 -19.47 -4.19
CA ARG A 11 11.42 -20.02 -3.37
C ARG A 11 11.18 -20.89 -3.08
N ALA A 12 10.99 -21.53 -3.07
CA ALA A 12 10.66 -22.49 -3.07
C ALA A 12 10.50 -23.28 -2.28
N PRO A 13 10.15 -24.11 -2.08
CA PRO A 13 9.86 -25.17 -1.70
C PRO A 13 9.14 -25.82 -0.86
N ASN A 14 8.79 -26.54 -0.35
CA ASN A 14 8.00 -26.92 0.59
C ASN A 14 6.71 -27.21 0.22
N SER A 15 6.29 -28.09 -0.26
CA SER A 15 5.21 -28.06 -0.94
C SER A 15 4.00 -28.69 -0.59
N ASP A 16 3.87 -29.56 0.17
CA ASP A 16 2.64 -30.15 0.24
C ASP A 16 1.86 -29.76 1.29
N VAL A 17 2.34 -29.64 2.31
CA VAL A 17 1.76 -28.81 3.21
C VAL A 17 1.28 -27.71 2.43
N ARG A 18 1.73 -27.62 1.30
CA ARG A 18 1.52 -26.61 0.49
C ARG A 18 0.34 -26.67 -0.28
N VAL A 19 -0.31 -27.74 -0.40
CA VAL A 19 -1.50 -27.68 -1.19
C VAL A 19 -2.56 -26.88 -0.47
N SER A 20 -2.82 -27.12 0.80
CA SER A 20 -3.75 -26.26 1.48
C SER A 20 -3.16 -24.91 1.68
N ARG A 21 -1.85 -24.80 1.78
CA ARG A 21 -1.25 -23.50 1.84
C ARG A 21 -1.39 -22.78 0.53
N GLN A 22 -1.26 -23.47 -0.57
CA GLN A 22 -1.43 -22.86 -1.86
C GLN A 22 -2.82 -22.32 -2.05
N ILE A 23 -3.82 -23.02 -1.57
CA ILE A 23 -5.16 -22.50 -1.64
C ILE A 23 -5.26 -21.23 -0.80
N GLY A 24 -4.69 -21.25 0.39
CA GLY A 24 -4.66 -20.07 1.23
C GLY A 24 -3.89 -18.94 0.59
N GLU A 25 -2.78 -19.26 -0.06
CA GLU A 25 -1.98 -18.25 -0.72
C GLU A 25 -2.71 -17.65 -1.92
N ILE A 26 -3.45 -18.44 -2.66
CA ILE A 26 -4.24 -17.93 -3.76
C ILE A 26 -5.31 -16.97 -3.23
N LEU A 27 -5.94 -17.33 -2.14
CA LEU A 27 -6.96 -16.48 -1.55
C LEU A 27 -6.38 -15.23 -0.90
N HIS A 28 -5.11 -15.31 -0.47
CA HIS A 28 -4.46 -14.21 0.24
C HIS A 28 -3.17 -13.76 -0.43
N ASP A 29 -3.05 -13.98 -1.77
CA ASP A 29 -1.82 -13.61 -2.46
C ASP A 29 -1.68 -12.10 -2.61
N ARG A 30 -2.74 -11.34 -2.39
CA ARG A 30 -2.65 -9.90 -2.37
C ARG A 30 -2.34 -9.47 -0.94
N ASN A 31 -1.07 -9.26 -0.67
CA ASN A 31 -0.64 -8.80 0.64
C ASN A 31 0.39 -7.67 0.57
N ILE A 32 0.68 -7.19 -0.62
CA ILE A 32 1.64 -6.10 -0.78
C ILE A 32 0.97 -4.77 -0.49
N VAL A 33 1.63 -3.95 0.31
CA VAL A 33 1.17 -2.60 0.60
C VAL A 33 2.29 -1.65 0.16
N LEU A 34 1.98 -0.77 -0.76
CA LEU A 34 2.95 0.21 -1.23
C LEU A 34 2.84 1.45 -0.36
N VAL A 35 3.96 1.99 0.10
CA VAL A 35 3.96 3.14 1.00
C VAL A 35 4.84 4.23 0.42
N VAL A 36 4.30 5.42 0.27
CA VAL A 36 5.03 6.56 -0.28
C VAL A 36 5.04 7.69 0.74
N ASP A 37 6.21 8.01 1.26
CA ASP A 37 6.40 9.10 2.22
C ASP A 37 7.86 9.50 2.18
N ASP A 38 8.14 10.80 2.18
CA ASP A 38 9.53 11.24 2.15
C ASP A 38 10.16 11.30 3.53
N ASP A 39 9.42 11.03 4.58
CA ASP A 39 9.95 10.96 5.94
C ASP A 39 10.37 9.51 6.24
N LEU A 40 11.67 9.28 6.35
CA LEU A 40 12.20 7.93 6.56
C LEU A 40 11.74 7.32 7.88
N GLY A 41 11.55 8.15 8.89
CA GLY A 41 11.04 7.66 10.19
C GLY A 41 9.63 7.10 10.07
N VAL A 42 8.78 7.78 9.29
CA VAL A 42 7.43 7.31 9.04
C VAL A 42 7.47 5.99 8.27
N LEU A 43 8.31 5.93 7.22
CA LEU A 43 8.44 4.71 6.42
C LEU A 43 8.86 3.53 7.28
N GLU A 44 9.86 3.72 8.17
CA GLU A 44 10.32 2.65 9.02
C GLU A 44 9.25 2.17 9.99
N GLY A 45 8.52 3.11 10.56
CA GLY A 45 7.46 2.77 11.50
C GLY A 45 6.33 2.01 10.83
N VAL A 46 5.91 2.49 9.67
CA VAL A 46 4.85 1.84 8.92
C VAL A 46 5.30 0.46 8.42
N GLU A 47 6.55 0.36 7.96
CA GLU A 47 7.09 -0.91 7.51
C GLU A 47 7.02 -1.96 8.62
N ARG A 48 7.49 -1.59 9.81
CA ARG A 48 7.51 -2.52 10.94
C ARG A 48 6.10 -2.98 11.29
N LEU A 49 5.17 -2.04 11.31
CA LEU A 49 3.79 -2.33 11.64
C LEU A 49 3.16 -3.27 10.60
N LEU A 50 3.42 -3.02 9.33
CA LEU A 50 2.87 -3.85 8.27
C LEU A 50 3.40 -5.27 8.35
N ARG A 51 4.69 -5.44 8.61
CA ARG A 51 5.28 -6.78 8.70
C ARG A 51 4.72 -7.55 9.89
N VAL A 52 4.49 -6.88 11.01
CA VAL A 52 3.91 -7.52 12.18
C VAL A 52 2.52 -8.06 11.87
N HIS A 53 1.80 -7.42 10.96
CA HIS A 53 0.44 -7.82 10.60
C HIS A 53 0.38 -8.63 9.29
N ALA A 54 1.52 -9.20 8.90
CA ALA A 54 1.61 -10.12 7.76
C ALA A 54 1.38 -9.46 6.40
N TYR A 55 1.60 -8.17 6.30
CA TYR A 55 1.64 -7.49 5.01
C TYR A 55 3.08 -7.38 4.55
N GLU A 56 3.26 -7.29 3.25
CA GLU A 56 4.58 -7.11 2.66
C GLU A 56 4.71 -5.67 2.16
N PRO A 57 5.47 -4.82 2.86
CA PRO A 57 5.58 -3.42 2.45
C PRO A 57 6.61 -3.22 1.35
N ILE A 58 6.32 -2.33 0.43
CA ILE A 58 7.29 -1.82 -0.53
C ILE A 58 7.30 -0.32 -0.35
N LEU A 59 8.46 0.23 -0.03
CA LEU A 59 8.58 1.63 0.39
C LEU A 59 9.14 2.50 -0.71
N PHE A 60 8.57 3.68 -0.85
CA PHE A 60 9.05 4.69 -1.80
C PHE A 60 9.23 5.99 -1.02
N SER A 61 10.39 6.61 -1.17
CA SER A 61 10.69 7.84 -0.43
C SER A 61 10.40 9.10 -1.24
N SER A 62 9.81 8.95 -2.43
CA SER A 62 9.49 10.11 -3.26
C SER A 62 8.38 9.76 -4.23
N ALA A 63 7.72 10.78 -4.76
CA ALA A 63 6.72 10.58 -5.80
C ALA A 63 7.38 10.01 -7.05
N GLU A 64 8.56 10.50 -7.37
CA GLU A 64 9.27 10.05 -8.56
C GLU A 64 9.57 8.56 -8.50
N ALA A 65 10.02 8.06 -7.36
CA ALA A 65 10.30 6.63 -7.20
C ALA A 65 9.03 5.81 -7.40
N PHE A 66 7.90 6.28 -6.88
CA PHE A 66 6.65 5.57 -7.05
C PHE A 66 6.17 5.55 -8.49
N LYS A 67 6.39 6.64 -9.23
CA LYS A 67 5.94 6.73 -10.62
C LYS A 67 6.57 5.67 -11.51
N ASN A 68 7.71 5.14 -11.13
CA ASN A 68 8.38 4.10 -11.90
C ASN A 68 7.86 2.69 -11.60
N HIS A 69 6.99 2.55 -10.60
CA HIS A 69 6.43 1.26 -10.25
C HIS A 69 5.25 0.94 -11.17
N THR A 70 5.21 -0.26 -11.71
CA THR A 70 4.21 -0.62 -12.71
C THR A 70 3.41 -1.88 -12.37
N ASP A 71 3.82 -2.65 -11.36
CA ASP A 71 3.16 -3.91 -11.05
C ASP A 71 2.30 -3.75 -9.81
N PHE A 72 0.98 -3.75 -9.99
CA PHE A 72 0.03 -3.58 -8.89
C PHE A 72 -0.79 -4.84 -8.64
N GLU A 73 -0.43 -5.95 -9.26
CA GLU A 73 -1.29 -7.11 -9.26
C GLU A 73 -1.55 -7.70 -7.88
N LYS A 74 -0.53 -7.78 -7.04
CA LYS A 74 -0.67 -8.34 -5.70
C LYS A 74 -0.79 -7.27 -4.63
N THR A 75 -1.13 -6.07 -5.02
CA THR A 75 -1.20 -4.94 -4.11
C THR A 75 -2.58 -4.88 -3.45
N VAL A 76 -2.58 -4.87 -2.11
CA VAL A 76 -3.79 -4.70 -1.32
C VAL A 76 -4.22 -3.24 -1.37
N CYS A 77 -3.27 -2.35 -1.15
CA CYS A 77 -3.55 -0.91 -1.20
C CYS A 77 -2.26 -0.13 -1.28
N VAL A 78 -2.39 1.16 -1.52
CA VAL A 78 -1.28 2.09 -1.51
C VAL A 78 -1.53 3.11 -0.41
N ILE A 79 -0.51 3.40 0.38
CA ILE A 79 -0.57 4.42 1.42
C ILE A 79 0.25 5.60 0.94
N PHE A 80 -0.38 6.73 0.73
CA PHE A 80 0.28 7.94 0.26
C PHE A 80 0.32 9.01 1.32
N ASP A 81 1.48 9.61 1.55
CA ASP A 81 1.55 10.90 2.21
C ASP A 81 1.00 11.94 1.22
N ILE A 82 0.10 12.79 1.66
CA ILE A 82 -0.44 13.81 0.78
C ILE A 82 0.64 14.83 0.41
N ASN A 83 1.51 15.18 1.36
CA ASN A 83 2.51 16.21 1.13
C ASN A 83 3.89 15.60 0.95
N LEU A 84 4.29 15.46 -0.30
CA LEU A 84 5.62 14.95 -0.66
C LEU A 84 6.48 16.11 -1.14
N ASN A 85 7.80 16.01 -0.96
CA ASN A 85 8.71 17.06 -1.40
C ASN A 85 8.63 17.30 -2.90
N ASP A 86 8.37 16.24 -3.66
CA ASP A 86 8.35 16.32 -5.12
C ASP A 86 6.95 16.09 -5.71
N GLY A 87 5.91 16.25 -4.91
CA GLY A 87 4.57 16.11 -5.44
C GLY A 87 3.53 15.93 -4.36
N SER A 88 2.43 15.30 -4.72
CA SER A 88 1.30 15.11 -3.82
C SER A 88 0.76 13.70 -3.97
N GLY A 89 0.37 13.10 -2.84
CA GLY A 89 -0.30 11.79 -2.89
C GLY A 89 -1.59 11.83 -3.68
N ILE A 90 -2.28 12.98 -3.67
CA ILE A 90 -3.52 13.12 -4.44
C ILE A 90 -3.22 13.08 -5.93
N GLU A 91 -2.14 13.72 -6.36
CA GLU A 91 -1.73 13.67 -7.76
C GLU A 91 -1.36 12.26 -8.17
N LEU A 92 -0.67 11.53 -7.29
CA LEU A 92 -0.32 10.13 -7.58
C LEU A 92 -1.59 9.28 -7.74
N ARG A 93 -2.59 9.54 -6.92
CA ARG A 93 -3.86 8.83 -7.03
C ARG A 93 -4.52 9.12 -8.38
N CYS A 94 -4.48 10.37 -8.81
CA CYS A 94 -5.04 10.73 -10.12
C CYS A 94 -4.31 10.02 -11.25
N ARG A 95 -2.99 9.89 -11.15
CA ARG A 95 -2.21 9.17 -12.16
C ARG A 95 -2.62 7.71 -12.24
N LEU A 96 -2.84 7.07 -11.09
CA LEU A 96 -3.30 5.68 -11.08
C LEU A 96 -4.65 5.55 -11.78
N LYS A 97 -5.56 6.47 -11.47
CA LYS A 97 -6.88 6.45 -12.05
C LYS A 97 -6.80 6.64 -13.57
N ASP A 98 -5.99 7.59 -14.02
CA ASP A 98 -5.84 7.86 -15.45
C ASP A 98 -5.21 6.68 -16.17
N ALA A 99 -4.41 5.88 -15.48
CA ALA A 99 -3.80 4.69 -16.05
C ALA A 99 -4.72 3.46 -15.97
N GLY A 100 -5.92 3.62 -15.44
CA GLY A 100 -6.85 2.51 -15.29
C GLY A 100 -6.51 1.56 -14.16
N ILE A 101 -5.67 1.99 -13.21
CA ILE A 101 -5.25 1.15 -12.09
C ILE A 101 -6.20 1.40 -10.92
N SER A 102 -6.95 0.36 -10.55
CA SER A 102 -7.97 0.47 -9.53
C SER A 102 -7.50 -0.18 -8.24
N VAL A 103 -6.62 0.49 -7.53
CA VAL A 103 -6.09 0.00 -6.26
C VAL A 103 -6.60 0.90 -5.14
N PRO A 104 -6.99 0.34 -3.99
CA PRO A 104 -7.44 1.16 -2.87
C PRO A 104 -6.33 2.07 -2.34
N VAL A 105 -6.69 3.25 -1.91
CA VAL A 105 -5.74 4.25 -1.44
C VAL A 105 -6.08 4.66 -0.02
N ILE A 106 -5.06 4.74 0.83
CA ILE A 106 -5.13 5.33 2.16
C ILE A 106 -4.22 6.54 2.14
N TYR A 107 -4.71 7.69 2.60
CA TYR A 107 -3.86 8.87 2.71
C TYR A 107 -3.39 9.06 4.14
N MET A 108 -2.17 9.58 4.27
CA MET A 108 -1.64 10.06 5.55
C MET A 108 -1.37 11.55 5.39
N THR A 109 -1.66 12.36 6.40
CA THR A 109 -1.35 13.77 6.34
C THR A 109 -1.01 14.30 7.72
N GLY A 110 -0.03 15.21 7.78
CA GLY A 110 0.23 15.99 8.99
C GLY A 110 -0.49 17.32 8.96
N ASN A 111 -1.26 17.58 7.91
CA ASN A 111 -1.91 18.85 7.69
C ASN A 111 -3.42 18.67 7.78
N GLU A 112 -4.08 19.52 8.59
CA GLU A 112 -5.53 19.42 8.74
C GLU A 112 -6.25 20.55 7.98
N ASP A 113 -5.62 21.11 6.96
CA ASP A 113 -6.25 22.09 6.10
C ASP A 113 -7.53 21.48 5.50
N PRO A 114 -8.71 22.09 5.77
CA PRO A 114 -9.95 21.52 5.29
C PRO A 114 -10.00 21.36 3.76
N ALA A 115 -9.36 22.24 3.02
CA ALA A 115 -9.36 22.16 1.56
C ALA A 115 -8.58 20.94 1.09
N VAL A 116 -7.46 20.66 1.73
CA VAL A 116 -6.63 19.50 1.39
C VAL A 116 -7.36 18.22 1.76
N CYS A 117 -7.98 18.18 2.94
CA CYS A 117 -8.74 17.02 3.37
C CYS A 117 -9.90 16.73 2.45
N LYS A 118 -10.60 17.78 2.02
CA LYS A 118 -11.70 17.62 1.09
C LYS A 118 -11.24 17.09 -0.25
N ALA A 119 -10.13 17.61 -0.76
CA ALA A 119 -9.59 17.14 -2.02
C ALA A 119 -9.20 15.66 -1.94
N ALA A 120 -8.61 15.24 -0.81
CA ALA A 120 -8.26 13.85 -0.62
C ALA A 120 -9.49 12.96 -0.60
N LEU A 121 -10.53 13.36 0.12
CA LEU A 121 -11.75 12.59 0.19
C LEU A 121 -12.46 12.55 -1.17
N ASP A 122 -12.47 13.68 -1.88
CA ASP A 122 -13.10 13.74 -3.20
C ASP A 122 -12.37 12.89 -4.24
N SER A 123 -11.09 12.66 -4.06
CA SER A 123 -10.31 11.83 -4.99
C SER A 123 -10.66 10.34 -4.86
N GLY A 124 -11.36 9.99 -3.80
CA GLY A 124 -11.74 8.60 -3.54
C GLY A 124 -10.64 7.85 -2.80
N CYS A 125 -10.86 7.58 -1.52
CA CYS A 125 -9.90 6.84 -0.71
C CYS A 125 -10.64 5.99 0.30
N ILE A 126 -9.94 4.99 0.84
CA ILE A 126 -10.47 4.14 1.89
C ILE A 126 -10.49 4.92 3.21
N ALA A 127 -9.44 5.69 3.45
CA ALA A 127 -9.31 6.44 4.70
C ALA A 127 -8.33 7.57 4.55
N LEU A 128 -8.50 8.59 5.37
CA LEU A 128 -7.56 9.70 5.50
C LEU A 128 -7.11 9.71 6.95
N LEU A 129 -5.85 9.40 7.19
CA LEU A 129 -5.30 9.31 8.54
C LEU A 129 -4.44 10.52 8.85
N THR A 130 -4.72 11.19 9.97
CA THR A 130 -3.93 12.33 10.39
C THR A 130 -2.78 11.84 11.25
N LYS A 131 -1.57 12.29 10.93
CA LYS A 131 -0.38 11.92 11.70
C LYS A 131 -0.34 12.72 13.00
N PRO A 132 0.00 12.09 14.11
CA PRO A 132 0.26 10.66 14.28
C PRO A 132 -1.04 9.88 14.35
N PHE A 133 -1.09 8.74 13.69
CA PHE A 133 -2.29 7.91 13.70
C PHE A 133 -2.03 6.66 14.53
N SER A 134 -3.11 6.04 15.01
CA SER A 134 -2.97 4.84 15.82
C SER A 134 -2.74 3.61 14.93
N VAL A 135 -2.10 2.60 15.51
CA VAL A 135 -1.92 1.32 14.85
C VAL A 135 -3.28 0.77 14.42
N GLN A 136 -4.26 0.87 15.31
CA GLN A 136 -5.58 0.32 15.03
C GLN A 136 -6.24 1.01 13.85
N SER A 137 -6.11 2.31 13.73
CA SER A 137 -6.69 3.05 12.61
C SER A 137 -6.12 2.58 11.28
N LEU A 138 -4.82 2.37 11.23
CA LEU A 138 -4.17 1.91 10.00
C LEU A 138 -4.60 0.49 9.68
N ILE A 139 -4.60 -0.39 10.66
CA ILE A 139 -4.94 -1.79 10.43
C ILE A 139 -6.40 -1.94 10.01
N GLU A 140 -7.30 -1.18 10.60
CA GLU A 140 -8.70 -1.22 10.19
C GLU A 140 -8.87 -0.74 8.76
N SER A 141 -8.13 0.30 8.38
CA SER A 141 -8.17 0.80 7.00
C SER A 141 -7.65 -0.25 6.02
N LEU A 142 -6.59 -0.96 6.39
CA LEU A 142 -6.05 -2.02 5.55
C LEU A 142 -7.05 -3.17 5.40
N ARG A 143 -7.77 -3.51 6.44
CA ARG A 143 -8.79 -4.54 6.36
C ARG A 143 -9.92 -4.14 5.41
N LYS A 144 -10.31 -2.88 5.44
CA LYS A 144 -11.32 -2.38 4.51
C LYS A 144 -10.81 -2.46 3.08
N ALA A 145 -9.56 -2.09 2.87
CA ALA A 145 -8.96 -2.13 1.53
C ALA A 145 -8.94 -3.56 1.00
N ARG A 146 -8.53 -4.51 1.85
CA ARG A 146 -8.48 -5.91 1.44
C ARG A 146 -9.87 -6.45 1.11
N ALA A 147 -10.86 -6.10 1.91
CA ALA A 147 -12.22 -6.58 1.68
C ALA A 147 -12.79 -6.04 0.36
N GLY A 148 -12.45 -4.82 -0.01
CA GLY A 148 -12.94 -4.23 -1.24
C GLY A 148 -12.19 -4.68 -2.48
N ARG A 149 -11.09 -5.43 -2.29
CA ARG A 149 -10.29 -5.84 -3.42
C ARG A 149 -10.41 -7.34 -3.63
N SER A 150 -11.55 -7.81 -3.88
CA SER A 150 -11.79 -9.24 -4.07
C SER A 150 -11.68 -9.70 -5.52
#